data_82632bff3c211abf5d750aabec2c1ba1
#
_entry.id   82632bff3c211abf5d750aabec2c1ba1
#
_cell.length_a   1.000
_cell.length_b   1.000
_cell.length_c   1.000
_cell.angle_alpha   90.00
_cell.angle_beta   90.00
_cell.angle_gamma   90.00
#
_symmetry.space_group_name_H-M   'P 1'
#
loop_
_entity.id
_entity.type
_entity.pdbx_description
1 polymer ?
#
loop_
_entity_poly.entity_id
_entity_poly.type
_entity_poly.pdbx_seq_one_letter_code
_entity_poly.pdbx_strand_id
1 'polypeptide(L)'
;MITYEIPCLLGLEKLVADEVKRLGLQDVRAENGRILCRGSWADCARLNINLRCGARVIALLGQFPAQSFEELFQGVRAIAWEEFLPQDAAFPVKGYSISSQLHSVPACQSIIKKAMVERLRAHYGIEQFPETGTKYQVRFSVFKDQVSIGLDASGEGLYKRGYRAVGVEAPLRETLAAALVTLSRYRGRDPFCDPFCGSGTIPIEAALIAKNRAPGLDRRFDAQHWAFLPAEAWMDAADEAQDREFHGQYDIWGGDIDPRAVDIARDNARKAGVDDCVRFEVADAGKFHRDSPYGQLVTNPPYGERLMERQEAEELYRTFGKAWRTLPAGWRTLVLSSHTEFERCFGRPADRKRKLYNGMMMCRLYSYFK
;
A
#
# COMPACT_ATOMS: atom_id res chain seq x y z
N MET A 1 7.55 -11.22 -21.91
CA MET A 1 6.67 -10.19 -21.32
C MET A 1 5.77 -10.85 -20.26
N ILE A 2 5.80 -10.34 -19.05
CA ILE A 2 5.05 -10.87 -17.89
C ILE A 2 3.85 -9.97 -17.64
N THR A 3 2.71 -10.56 -17.29
CA THR A 3 1.57 -9.81 -16.79
C THR A 3 1.69 -9.71 -15.27
N TYR A 4 1.66 -8.49 -14.74
CA TYR A 4 1.64 -8.24 -13.30
C TYR A 4 0.24 -7.88 -12.84
N GLU A 5 -0.16 -8.42 -11.70
CA GLU A 5 -1.32 -8.00 -10.93
C GLU A 5 -0.84 -7.22 -9.70
N ILE A 6 -1.37 -6.01 -9.51
CA ILE A 6 -1.06 -5.14 -8.39
C ILE A 6 -2.37 -4.87 -7.65
N PRO A 7 -2.69 -5.65 -6.59
CA PRO A 7 -3.82 -5.36 -5.74
C PRO A 7 -3.70 -3.99 -5.08
N CYS A 8 -4.81 -3.29 -4.92
CA CYS A 8 -4.88 -1.99 -4.25
C CYS A 8 -6.20 -1.83 -3.50
N LEU A 9 -6.28 -0.80 -2.65
CA LEU A 9 -7.54 -0.46 -2.00
C LEU A 9 -8.56 0.07 -3.02
N LEU A 10 -9.82 -0.33 -2.83
CA LEU A 10 -10.93 0.15 -3.65
C LEU A 10 -11.01 1.69 -3.63
N GLY A 11 -11.14 2.28 -4.80
CA GLY A 11 -11.14 3.72 -5.01
C GLY A 11 -9.76 4.35 -5.22
N LEU A 12 -8.67 3.55 -5.18
CA LEU A 12 -7.29 3.99 -5.46
C LEU A 12 -6.75 3.46 -6.80
N GLU A 13 -7.54 2.72 -7.57
CA GLU A 13 -7.09 2.02 -8.78
C GLU A 13 -6.46 2.98 -9.79
N LYS A 14 -7.09 4.13 -10.03
CA LYS A 14 -6.54 5.13 -10.96
C LYS A 14 -5.18 5.65 -10.48
N LEU A 15 -5.03 5.86 -9.18
CA LEU A 15 -3.79 6.39 -8.60
C LEU A 15 -2.64 5.40 -8.77
N VAL A 16 -2.89 4.10 -8.49
CA VAL A 16 -1.90 3.04 -8.69
C VAL A 16 -1.61 2.84 -10.18
N ALA A 17 -2.62 2.90 -11.06
CA ALA A 17 -2.41 2.86 -12.50
C ALA A 17 -1.50 3.99 -13.00
N ASP A 18 -1.66 5.19 -12.44
CA ASP A 18 -0.82 6.34 -12.79
C ASP A 18 0.63 6.17 -12.25
N GLU A 19 0.83 5.48 -11.11
CA GLU A 19 2.17 5.08 -10.63
C GLU A 19 2.84 4.10 -11.60
N VAL A 20 2.12 3.05 -12.00
CA VAL A 20 2.60 2.00 -12.91
C VAL A 20 2.96 2.58 -14.29
N LYS A 21 2.14 3.49 -14.83
CA LYS A 21 2.42 4.18 -16.09
C LYS A 21 3.69 5.03 -16.03
N ARG A 22 3.92 5.72 -14.91
CA ARG A 22 5.15 6.52 -14.72
C ARG A 22 6.41 5.66 -14.65
N LEU A 23 6.29 4.40 -14.27
CA LEU A 23 7.39 3.43 -14.34
C LEU A 23 7.60 2.87 -15.75
N GLY A 24 6.77 3.25 -16.74
CA GLY A 24 6.94 2.87 -18.13
C GLY A 24 6.36 1.50 -18.51
N LEU A 25 5.55 0.87 -17.64
CA LEU A 25 4.93 -0.42 -17.94
C LEU A 25 3.83 -0.27 -19.00
N GLN A 26 3.62 -1.35 -19.75
CA GLN A 26 2.68 -1.40 -20.88
C GLN A 26 1.32 -1.99 -20.46
N ASP A 27 0.31 -1.79 -21.30
CA ASP A 27 -1.03 -2.38 -21.17
C ASP A 27 -1.67 -2.19 -19.79
N VAL A 28 -1.49 -1.00 -19.19
CA VAL A 28 -1.96 -0.71 -17.84
C VAL A 28 -3.48 -0.58 -17.80
N ARG A 29 -4.14 -1.51 -17.13
CA ARG A 29 -5.61 -1.58 -16.98
C ARG A 29 -5.98 -1.55 -15.51
N ALA A 30 -6.90 -0.66 -15.16
CA ALA A 30 -7.49 -0.58 -13.83
C ALA A 30 -8.76 -1.45 -13.78
N GLU A 31 -8.80 -2.37 -12.83
CA GLU A 31 -9.97 -3.18 -12.49
C GLU A 31 -10.34 -2.94 -11.02
N ASN A 32 -11.51 -3.38 -10.58
CA ASN A 32 -11.92 -3.22 -9.19
C ASN A 32 -10.92 -3.86 -8.23
N GLY A 33 -10.24 -3.03 -7.43
CA GLY A 33 -9.29 -3.45 -6.41
C GLY A 33 -7.93 -3.93 -6.92
N ARG A 34 -7.62 -3.82 -8.22
CA ARG A 34 -6.31 -4.19 -8.78
C ARG A 34 -5.96 -3.45 -10.07
N ILE A 35 -4.69 -3.48 -10.39
CA ILE A 35 -4.15 -3.04 -11.69
C ILE A 35 -3.53 -4.24 -12.37
N LEU A 36 -3.76 -4.39 -13.67
CA LEU A 36 -3.03 -5.29 -14.53
C LEU A 36 -2.11 -4.47 -15.44
N CYS A 37 -0.90 -4.95 -15.63
CA CYS A 37 0.08 -4.32 -16.53
C CYS A 37 1.04 -5.36 -17.10
N ARG A 38 1.80 -5.01 -18.13
CA ARG A 38 2.79 -5.87 -18.76
C ARG A 38 4.18 -5.25 -18.67
N GLY A 39 5.18 -6.09 -18.40
CA GLY A 39 6.57 -5.69 -18.30
C GLY A 39 7.53 -6.87 -18.48
N SER A 40 8.82 -6.62 -18.34
CA SER A 40 9.87 -7.61 -18.25
C SER A 40 10.01 -8.17 -16.84
N TRP A 41 10.87 -9.17 -16.63
CA TRP A 41 11.22 -9.62 -15.28
C TRP A 41 11.99 -8.55 -14.47
N ALA A 42 12.76 -7.68 -15.11
CA ALA A 42 13.42 -6.55 -14.44
C ALA A 42 12.40 -5.56 -13.86
N ASP A 43 11.24 -5.39 -14.51
CA ASP A 43 10.17 -4.53 -13.99
C ASP A 43 9.54 -5.06 -12.69
N CYS A 44 9.73 -6.35 -12.37
CA CYS A 44 9.35 -6.91 -11.06
C CYS A 44 10.05 -6.17 -9.91
N ALA A 45 11.35 -5.94 -10.01
CA ALA A 45 12.15 -5.20 -9.04
C ALA A 45 11.71 -3.72 -9.00
N ARG A 46 11.58 -3.08 -10.16
CA ARG A 46 11.16 -1.67 -10.27
C ARG A 46 9.78 -1.41 -9.65
N LEU A 47 8.82 -2.31 -9.88
CA LEU A 47 7.48 -2.23 -9.27
C LEU A 47 7.55 -2.35 -7.75
N ASN A 48 8.25 -3.36 -7.22
CA ASN A 48 8.35 -3.58 -5.78
C ASN A 48 9.03 -2.42 -5.04
N ILE A 49 10.09 -1.85 -5.62
CA ILE A 49 10.85 -0.74 -5.03
C ILE A 49 10.04 0.57 -5.07
N ASN A 50 9.35 0.86 -6.17
CA ASN A 50 8.80 2.19 -6.42
C ASN A 50 7.32 2.38 -6.07
N LEU A 51 6.51 1.30 -5.98
CA LEU A 51 5.08 1.44 -5.73
C LEU A 51 4.78 1.97 -4.33
N ARG A 52 4.05 3.09 -4.26
CA ARG A 52 3.65 3.75 -3.02
C ARG A 52 2.28 3.28 -2.52
N CYS A 53 1.32 3.11 -3.45
CA CYS A 53 -0.08 2.86 -3.12
C CYS A 53 -0.54 1.44 -3.47
N GLY A 54 0.23 0.67 -4.23
CA GLY A 54 0.01 -0.74 -4.49
C GLY A 54 0.24 -1.60 -3.25
N ALA A 55 -0.52 -2.68 -3.10
CA ALA A 55 -0.41 -3.56 -1.93
C ALA A 55 0.65 -4.66 -2.07
N ARG A 56 0.82 -5.16 -3.30
CA ARG A 56 1.74 -6.25 -3.68
C ARG A 56 2.03 -6.20 -5.18
N VAL A 57 3.03 -6.96 -5.60
CA VAL A 57 3.34 -7.25 -6.99
C VAL A 57 3.23 -8.76 -7.18
N ILE A 58 2.30 -9.22 -8.03
CA ILE A 58 2.09 -10.62 -8.34
C ILE A 58 2.38 -10.83 -9.82
N ALA A 59 3.37 -11.68 -10.14
CA ALA A 59 3.65 -12.11 -11.50
C ALA A 59 2.65 -13.21 -11.88
N LEU A 60 1.69 -12.91 -12.77
CA LEU A 60 0.67 -13.86 -13.20
C LEU A 60 1.28 -14.92 -14.15
N LEU A 61 1.06 -16.19 -13.83
CA LEU A 61 1.49 -17.32 -14.62
C LEU A 61 0.33 -18.00 -15.38
N GLY A 62 -0.91 -17.81 -14.91
CA GLY A 62 -2.10 -18.37 -15.57
C GLY A 62 -3.35 -17.57 -15.27
N GLN A 63 -4.23 -17.49 -16.28
CA GLN A 63 -5.59 -16.99 -16.19
C GLN A 63 -6.51 -17.91 -17.03
N PHE A 64 -7.54 -18.45 -16.40
CA PHE A 64 -8.45 -19.39 -17.05
C PHE A 64 -9.80 -19.45 -16.30
N PRO A 65 -10.91 -19.83 -16.97
CA PRO A 65 -12.18 -20.09 -16.30
C PRO A 65 -12.13 -21.40 -15.52
N ALA A 66 -12.80 -21.49 -14.37
CA ALA A 66 -13.03 -22.71 -13.63
C ALA A 66 -14.29 -22.62 -12.77
N GLN A 67 -15.22 -23.51 -12.98
CA GLN A 67 -16.46 -23.69 -12.21
C GLN A 67 -16.45 -24.97 -11.36
N SER A 68 -15.50 -25.87 -11.63
CA SER A 68 -15.31 -27.12 -10.92
C SER A 68 -13.86 -27.28 -10.44
N PHE A 69 -13.65 -28.13 -9.43
CA PHE A 69 -12.31 -28.47 -8.94
C PHE A 69 -11.47 -29.20 -10.00
N GLU A 70 -12.10 -29.92 -10.93
CA GLU A 70 -11.39 -30.55 -12.04
C GLU A 70 -10.85 -29.49 -13.01
N GLU A 71 -11.67 -28.52 -13.40
CA GLU A 71 -11.23 -27.43 -14.27
C GLU A 71 -10.11 -26.61 -13.61
N LEU A 72 -10.22 -26.34 -12.30
CA LEU A 72 -9.17 -25.68 -11.53
C LEU A 72 -7.87 -26.50 -11.56
N PHE A 73 -7.98 -27.82 -11.31
CA PHE A 73 -6.83 -28.72 -11.31
C PHE A 73 -6.13 -28.76 -12.67
N GLN A 74 -6.87 -28.94 -13.76
CA GLN A 74 -6.31 -29.03 -15.12
C GLN A 74 -5.69 -27.68 -15.55
N GLY A 75 -6.35 -26.55 -15.25
CA GLY A 75 -5.83 -25.23 -15.55
C GLY A 75 -4.50 -24.95 -14.82
N VAL A 76 -4.40 -25.31 -13.55
CA VAL A 76 -3.16 -25.15 -12.75
C VAL A 76 -2.07 -26.11 -13.24
N ARG A 77 -2.40 -27.36 -13.54
CA ARG A 77 -1.45 -28.36 -14.05
C ARG A 77 -0.87 -27.99 -15.42
N ALA A 78 -1.62 -27.25 -16.24
CA ALA A 78 -1.17 -26.78 -17.55
C ALA A 78 -0.05 -25.72 -17.48
N ILE A 79 0.13 -25.05 -16.34
CA ILE A 79 1.20 -24.06 -16.14
C ILE A 79 2.55 -24.78 -16.03
N ALA A 80 3.57 -24.25 -16.70
CA ALA A 80 4.94 -24.78 -16.68
C ALA A 80 5.68 -24.37 -15.38
N TRP A 81 5.25 -24.92 -14.25
CA TRP A 81 5.80 -24.57 -12.92
C TRP A 81 7.29 -24.83 -12.79
N GLU A 82 7.82 -25.82 -13.51
CA GLU A 82 9.24 -26.19 -13.58
C GLU A 82 10.15 -25.10 -14.14
N GLU A 83 9.61 -24.13 -14.88
CA GLU A 83 10.37 -22.96 -15.36
C GLU A 83 10.69 -21.96 -14.22
N PHE A 84 9.94 -22.04 -13.12
CA PHE A 84 10.01 -21.08 -12.03
C PHE A 84 10.45 -21.70 -10.71
N LEU A 85 10.04 -22.95 -10.44
CA LEU A 85 10.20 -23.60 -9.15
C LEU A 85 11.31 -24.67 -9.22
N PRO A 86 12.48 -24.44 -8.59
CA PRO A 86 13.48 -25.50 -8.42
C PRO A 86 12.94 -26.63 -7.55
N GLN A 87 13.62 -27.78 -7.58
CA GLN A 87 13.20 -29.02 -6.94
C GLN A 87 12.98 -28.91 -5.43
N ASP A 88 13.73 -28.05 -4.76
CA ASP A 88 13.65 -27.80 -3.30
C ASP A 88 12.78 -26.60 -2.91
N ALA A 89 12.18 -25.90 -3.89
CA ALA A 89 11.37 -24.71 -3.67
C ALA A 89 10.26 -24.95 -2.63
N ALA A 90 10.09 -23.99 -1.71
CA ALA A 90 8.91 -23.93 -0.86
C ALA A 90 7.83 -23.10 -1.56
N PHE A 91 6.68 -23.72 -1.88
CA PHE A 91 5.60 -23.06 -2.64
C PHE A 91 4.25 -23.12 -1.93
N PRO A 92 4.09 -22.39 -0.82
CA PRO A 92 2.80 -22.26 -0.14
C PRO A 92 1.78 -21.55 -1.03
N VAL A 93 0.49 -21.97 -0.92
CA VAL A 93 -0.62 -21.44 -1.72
C VAL A 93 -1.52 -20.60 -0.84
N LYS A 94 -1.79 -19.35 -1.23
CA LYS A 94 -2.75 -18.45 -0.58
C LYS A 94 -3.62 -17.74 -1.61
N GLY A 95 -4.86 -17.46 -1.25
CA GLY A 95 -5.74 -16.75 -2.18
C GLY A 95 -7.11 -16.50 -1.61
N TYR A 96 -8.03 -16.13 -2.48
CA TYR A 96 -9.43 -15.89 -2.15
C TYR A 96 -10.35 -16.27 -3.29
N SER A 97 -11.63 -16.47 -2.96
CA SER A 97 -12.69 -16.68 -3.95
C SER A 97 -13.89 -15.77 -3.62
N ILE A 98 -14.39 -15.07 -4.62
CA ILE A 98 -15.51 -14.14 -4.49
C ILE A 98 -16.47 -14.34 -5.66
N SER A 99 -17.78 -14.45 -5.35
CA SER A 99 -18.86 -14.57 -6.36
C SER A 99 -18.60 -15.67 -7.39
N SER A 100 -18.13 -16.84 -6.93
CA SER A 100 -17.72 -17.95 -7.77
C SER A 100 -18.29 -19.30 -7.27
N GLN A 101 -18.42 -20.29 -8.16
CA GLN A 101 -18.84 -21.64 -7.79
C GLN A 101 -17.82 -22.27 -6.81
N LEU A 102 -16.55 -22.05 -7.04
CA LEU A 102 -15.47 -22.52 -6.18
C LEU A 102 -15.29 -21.60 -4.95
N HIS A 103 -16.23 -21.65 -4.01
CA HIS A 103 -16.27 -20.76 -2.83
C HIS A 103 -15.40 -21.21 -1.65
N SER A 104 -14.99 -22.51 -1.58
CA SER A 104 -14.13 -23.03 -0.51
C SER A 104 -12.66 -22.73 -0.76
N VAL A 105 -12.13 -21.67 -0.13
CA VAL A 105 -10.72 -21.28 -0.25
C VAL A 105 -9.77 -22.42 0.17
N PRO A 106 -9.98 -23.13 1.32
CA PRO A 106 -9.11 -24.27 1.67
C PRO A 106 -9.12 -25.41 0.64
N ALA A 107 -10.29 -25.72 0.05
CA ALA A 107 -10.37 -26.72 -1.00
C ALA A 107 -9.62 -26.27 -2.26
N CYS A 108 -9.78 -25.03 -2.70
CA CYS A 108 -9.02 -24.49 -3.82
C CYS A 108 -7.51 -24.56 -3.57
N GLN A 109 -7.04 -24.17 -2.36
CA GLN A 109 -5.62 -24.27 -1.98
C GLN A 109 -5.08 -25.70 -2.11
N SER A 110 -5.84 -26.69 -1.61
CA SER A 110 -5.46 -28.11 -1.68
C SER A 110 -5.40 -28.62 -3.13
N ILE A 111 -6.39 -28.29 -3.96
CA ILE A 111 -6.44 -28.68 -5.37
C ILE A 111 -5.29 -28.02 -6.16
N ILE A 112 -5.04 -26.73 -5.96
CA ILE A 112 -3.93 -26.02 -6.60
C ILE A 112 -2.60 -26.65 -6.21
N LYS A 113 -2.38 -26.89 -4.92
CA LYS A 113 -1.14 -27.53 -4.43
C LYS A 113 -0.96 -28.91 -5.05
N LYS A 114 -2.02 -29.74 -5.10
CA LYS A 114 -1.99 -31.08 -5.72
C LYS A 114 -1.63 -31.00 -7.21
N ALA A 115 -2.26 -30.09 -7.96
CA ALA A 115 -2.00 -29.92 -9.39
C ALA A 115 -0.54 -29.51 -9.68
N MET A 116 0.00 -28.60 -8.86
CA MET A 116 1.41 -28.19 -8.94
C MET A 116 2.36 -29.36 -8.66
N VAL A 117 2.12 -30.11 -7.58
CA VAL A 117 2.92 -31.29 -7.21
C VAL A 117 2.90 -32.32 -8.33
N GLU A 118 1.75 -32.63 -8.93
CA GLU A 118 1.67 -33.58 -10.04
C GLU A 118 2.44 -33.10 -11.29
N ARG A 119 2.37 -31.81 -11.62
CA ARG A 119 3.15 -31.25 -12.72
C ARG A 119 4.67 -31.36 -12.46
N LEU A 120 5.11 -30.91 -11.29
CA LEU A 120 6.51 -30.94 -10.89
C LEU A 120 7.05 -32.39 -10.76
N ARG A 121 6.23 -33.32 -10.24
CA ARG A 121 6.56 -34.74 -10.18
C ARG A 121 6.85 -35.32 -11.58
N ALA A 122 5.99 -35.00 -12.53
CA ALA A 122 6.17 -35.44 -13.91
C ALA A 122 7.45 -34.92 -14.56
N HIS A 123 7.88 -33.71 -14.15
CA HIS A 123 9.10 -33.08 -14.66
C HIS A 123 10.37 -33.58 -13.96
N TYR A 124 10.37 -33.55 -12.62
CA TYR A 124 11.57 -33.85 -11.80
C TYR A 124 11.76 -35.31 -11.49
N GLY A 125 10.76 -36.17 -11.67
CA GLY A 125 10.83 -37.61 -11.38
C GLY A 125 10.94 -37.95 -9.89
N ILE A 126 10.52 -37.04 -9.00
CA ILE A 126 10.55 -37.22 -7.54
C ILE A 126 9.14 -37.32 -6.96
N GLU A 127 8.97 -38.13 -5.92
CA GLU A 127 7.67 -38.35 -5.29
C GLU A 127 7.31 -37.29 -4.24
N GLN A 128 8.30 -36.76 -3.54
CA GLN A 128 8.10 -35.79 -2.46
C GLN A 128 9.00 -34.57 -2.66
N PHE A 129 8.42 -33.41 -2.45
CA PHE A 129 9.13 -32.14 -2.51
C PHE A 129 9.48 -31.69 -1.07
N PRO A 130 10.77 -31.49 -0.75
CA PRO A 130 11.19 -31.18 0.62
C PRO A 130 10.74 -29.80 1.10
N GLU A 131 10.48 -28.87 0.17
CA GLU A 131 10.09 -27.46 0.46
C GLU A 131 11.02 -26.75 1.47
N THR A 132 12.31 -27.03 1.39
CA THR A 132 13.34 -26.50 2.30
C THR A 132 14.11 -25.33 1.71
N GLY A 133 13.96 -25.07 0.41
CA GLY A 133 14.66 -24.02 -0.31
C GLY A 133 13.93 -22.68 -0.29
N THR A 134 14.22 -21.87 -1.30
CA THR A 134 13.64 -20.53 -1.47
C THR A 134 12.12 -20.58 -1.56
N LYS A 135 11.50 -19.60 -0.92
CA LYS A 135 10.04 -19.47 -0.90
C LYS A 135 9.53 -18.78 -2.16
N TYR A 136 8.58 -19.43 -2.82
CA TYR A 136 7.82 -18.94 -3.97
C TYR A 136 6.33 -18.92 -3.58
N GLN A 137 5.87 -17.83 -2.95
CA GLN A 137 4.49 -17.73 -2.50
C GLN A 137 3.55 -17.70 -3.69
N VAL A 138 2.78 -18.77 -3.88
CA VAL A 138 1.73 -18.83 -4.91
C VAL A 138 0.51 -18.07 -4.41
N ARG A 139 0.00 -17.17 -5.25
CA ARG A 139 -1.26 -16.46 -5.05
C ARG A 139 -2.27 -16.82 -6.10
N PHE A 140 -3.51 -17.07 -5.67
CA PHE A 140 -4.63 -17.21 -6.58
C PHE A 140 -5.80 -16.31 -6.18
N SER A 141 -6.60 -15.97 -7.17
CA SER A 141 -7.92 -15.39 -6.97
C SER A 141 -8.91 -16.10 -7.89
N VAL A 142 -10.12 -16.38 -7.39
CA VAL A 142 -11.26 -16.80 -8.20
C VAL A 142 -12.31 -15.71 -8.08
N PHE A 143 -12.60 -15.04 -9.17
CA PHE A 143 -13.58 -13.97 -9.22
C PHE A 143 -14.51 -14.17 -10.40
N LYS A 144 -15.81 -14.38 -10.12
CA LYS A 144 -16.82 -14.68 -11.16
C LYS A 144 -16.37 -15.84 -12.07
N ASP A 145 -15.93 -16.93 -11.44
CA ASP A 145 -15.43 -18.16 -12.07
C ASP A 145 -14.18 -17.98 -12.98
N GLN A 146 -13.51 -16.82 -12.90
CA GLN A 146 -12.21 -16.60 -13.53
C GLN A 146 -11.10 -16.76 -12.50
N VAL A 147 -10.19 -17.66 -12.77
CA VAL A 147 -8.99 -17.91 -11.97
C VAL A 147 -7.85 -17.04 -12.47
N SER A 148 -7.18 -16.35 -11.56
CA SER A 148 -5.86 -15.76 -11.79
C SER A 148 -4.90 -16.39 -10.80
N ILE A 149 -3.75 -16.86 -11.25
CA ILE A 149 -2.75 -17.52 -10.41
C ILE A 149 -1.34 -17.06 -10.78
N GLY A 150 -0.49 -16.83 -9.80
CA GLY A 150 0.86 -16.34 -10.01
C GLY A 150 1.73 -16.37 -8.76
N LEU A 151 2.92 -15.81 -8.86
CA LEU A 151 3.90 -15.72 -7.79
C LEU A 151 3.89 -14.32 -7.14
N ASP A 152 3.79 -14.27 -5.83
CA ASP A 152 3.86 -13.03 -5.04
C ASP A 152 5.33 -12.61 -4.88
N ALA A 153 5.75 -11.62 -5.64
CA ALA A 153 7.11 -11.13 -5.63
C ALA A 153 7.47 -10.29 -4.39
N SER A 154 6.47 -9.72 -3.74
CA SER A 154 6.68 -8.78 -2.63
C SER A 154 7.03 -9.46 -1.30
N GLY A 155 6.52 -10.67 -1.06
CA GLY A 155 6.60 -11.33 0.23
C GLY A 155 5.68 -10.67 1.26
N GLU A 156 6.21 -9.82 2.12
CA GLU A 156 5.39 -8.96 2.97
C GLU A 156 4.70 -7.87 2.15
N GLY A 157 3.51 -7.43 2.60
CA GLY A 157 2.78 -6.37 1.90
C GLY A 157 3.58 -5.08 1.78
N LEU A 158 3.42 -4.35 0.66
CA LEU A 158 4.18 -3.13 0.39
C LEU A 158 3.93 -2.01 1.41
N TYR A 159 2.81 -2.06 2.16
CA TYR A 159 2.57 -1.15 3.27
C TYR A 159 3.59 -1.28 4.40
N LYS A 160 4.21 -2.45 4.59
CA LYS A 160 5.30 -2.64 5.56
C LYS A 160 6.61 -2.06 4.98
N ARG A 161 6.79 -0.76 5.12
CA ARG A 161 7.99 -0.05 4.61
C ARG A 161 9.28 -0.41 5.35
N GLY A 162 9.17 -0.90 6.58
CA GLY A 162 10.31 -1.23 7.44
C GLY A 162 10.61 -0.17 8.51
N TYR A 163 10.17 1.07 8.37
CA TYR A 163 10.46 2.13 9.31
C TYR A 163 9.62 2.09 10.59
N ARG A 164 8.46 1.45 10.58
CA ARG A 164 7.56 1.43 11.74
C ARG A 164 8.04 0.49 12.83
N ALA A 165 8.10 0.97 14.07
CA ALA A 165 8.33 0.13 15.24
C ALA A 165 7.11 -0.79 15.50
N VAL A 166 7.38 -2.00 16.00
CA VAL A 166 6.34 -2.95 16.42
C VAL A 166 5.68 -2.40 17.69
N GLY A 167 4.34 -2.31 17.74
CA GLY A 167 3.62 -2.03 18.99
C GLY A 167 2.74 -0.79 19.04
N VAL A 168 2.48 -0.11 17.92
CA VAL A 168 1.49 0.99 17.87
C VAL A 168 0.12 0.42 17.49
N GLU A 169 -0.92 0.66 18.30
CA GLU A 169 -2.28 0.21 18.02
C GLU A 169 -2.84 0.83 16.73
N ALA A 170 -3.33 -0.05 15.84
CA ALA A 170 -4.11 0.24 14.64
C ALA A 170 -3.70 1.47 13.80
N PRO A 171 -2.42 1.65 13.45
CA PRO A 171 -1.99 2.80 12.68
C PRO A 171 -2.50 2.75 11.25
N LEU A 172 -2.65 3.92 10.63
CA LEU A 172 -2.95 4.04 9.19
C LEU A 172 -1.89 3.29 8.38
N ARG A 173 -2.31 2.45 7.41
CA ARG A 173 -1.35 1.77 6.53
C ARG A 173 -0.59 2.79 5.68
N GLU A 174 0.70 2.57 5.50
CA GLU A 174 1.60 3.46 4.76
C GLU A 174 1.14 3.65 3.31
N THR A 175 0.62 2.60 2.66
CA THR A 175 0.07 2.71 1.31
C THR A 175 -1.17 3.60 1.24
N LEU A 176 -2.00 3.62 2.28
CA LEU A 176 -3.14 4.53 2.36
C LEU A 176 -2.68 5.96 2.67
N ALA A 177 -1.72 6.14 3.58
CA ALA A 177 -1.13 7.44 3.87
C ALA A 177 -0.50 8.08 2.62
N ALA A 178 0.31 7.32 1.87
CA ALA A 178 0.87 7.74 0.59
C ALA A 178 -0.22 8.15 -0.42
N ALA A 179 -1.32 7.38 -0.45
CA ALA A 179 -2.46 7.71 -1.31
C ALA A 179 -3.13 9.04 -0.91
N LEU A 180 -3.32 9.30 0.40
CA LEU A 180 -3.88 10.56 0.89
C LEU A 180 -3.00 11.75 0.49
N VAL A 181 -1.68 11.63 0.70
CA VAL A 181 -0.71 12.65 0.30
C VAL A 181 -0.74 12.89 -1.22
N THR A 182 -0.77 11.82 -2.01
CA THR A 182 -0.85 11.96 -3.48
C THR A 182 -2.16 12.60 -3.93
N LEU A 183 -3.29 12.27 -3.28
CA LEU A 183 -4.60 12.86 -3.55
C LEU A 183 -4.68 14.34 -3.17
N SER A 184 -3.89 14.80 -2.18
CA SER A 184 -3.75 16.23 -1.86
C SER A 184 -3.00 17.00 -2.94
N ARG A 185 -2.32 16.30 -3.86
CA ARG A 185 -1.43 16.83 -4.89
C ARG A 185 -0.15 17.47 -4.31
N TYR A 186 0.24 17.09 -3.12
CA TYR A 186 1.50 17.51 -2.53
C TYR A 186 2.71 17.09 -3.40
N ARG A 187 3.69 17.97 -3.53
CA ARG A 187 4.88 17.80 -4.37
C ARG A 187 6.17 18.31 -3.70
N GLY A 188 6.15 18.55 -2.39
CA GLY A 188 7.31 19.09 -1.67
C GLY A 188 7.54 20.61 -1.83
N ARG A 189 6.67 21.34 -2.50
CA ARG A 189 6.84 22.80 -2.73
C ARG A 189 6.14 23.66 -1.69
N ASP A 190 5.03 23.17 -1.15
CA ASP A 190 4.19 23.87 -0.21
C ASP A 190 4.46 23.35 1.21
N PRO A 191 4.20 24.13 2.28
CA PRO A 191 4.13 23.59 3.62
C PRO A 191 3.12 22.43 3.72
N PHE A 192 3.48 21.37 4.45
CA PHE A 192 2.64 20.21 4.68
C PHE A 192 2.44 19.98 6.17
N CYS A 193 1.20 19.76 6.62
CA CYS A 193 0.87 19.59 8.03
C CYS A 193 -0.05 18.39 8.27
N ASP A 194 0.20 17.69 9.38
CA ASP A 194 -0.72 16.71 9.98
C ASP A 194 -0.84 16.97 11.49
N PRO A 195 -1.92 17.63 11.95
CA PRO A 195 -2.12 17.95 13.36
C PRO A 195 -2.58 16.78 14.25
N PHE A 196 -2.76 15.58 13.68
CA PHE A 196 -3.07 14.33 14.38
C PHE A 196 -2.12 13.23 13.90
N CYS A 197 -0.82 13.49 13.94
CA CYS A 197 0.17 12.67 13.23
C CYS A 197 0.37 11.26 13.83
N GLY A 198 -0.01 11.04 15.08
CA GLY A 198 0.22 9.78 15.77
C GLY A 198 1.68 9.33 15.65
N SER A 199 1.92 8.16 15.11
CA SER A 199 3.26 7.61 14.85
C SER A 199 3.97 8.22 13.63
N GLY A 200 3.44 9.32 13.05
CA GLY A 200 4.08 10.08 11.97
C GLY A 200 3.86 9.54 10.55
N THR A 201 2.97 8.60 10.34
CA THR A 201 2.85 7.90 9.04
C THR A 201 2.57 8.85 7.87
N ILE A 202 1.62 9.77 7.99
CA ILE A 202 1.28 10.72 6.90
C ILE A 202 2.44 11.70 6.62
N PRO A 203 3.03 12.38 7.62
CA PRO A 203 4.18 13.24 7.39
C PRO A 203 5.41 12.52 6.82
N ILE A 204 5.69 11.28 7.25
CA ILE A 204 6.78 10.46 6.71
C ILE A 204 6.54 10.14 5.23
N GLU A 205 5.33 9.66 4.86
CA GLU A 205 5.01 9.40 3.45
C GLU A 205 5.01 10.70 2.62
N ALA A 206 4.68 11.86 3.22
CA ALA A 206 4.83 13.16 2.56
C ALA A 206 6.31 13.47 2.28
N ALA A 207 7.21 13.23 3.23
CA ALA A 207 8.64 13.42 3.04
C ALA A 207 9.23 12.48 1.97
N LEU A 208 8.85 11.19 1.99
CA LEU A 208 9.24 10.22 0.95
C LEU A 208 8.77 10.66 -0.45
N ILE A 209 7.58 11.26 -0.54
CA ILE A 209 7.05 11.80 -1.81
C ILE A 209 7.80 13.08 -2.21
N ALA A 210 8.06 13.99 -1.27
CA ALA A 210 8.79 15.23 -1.52
C ALA A 210 10.22 14.99 -2.02
N LYS A 211 10.94 14.07 -1.36
CA LYS A 211 12.29 13.63 -1.78
C LYS A 211 12.26 12.74 -3.03
N ASN A 212 11.11 12.30 -3.50
CA ASN A 212 10.95 11.23 -4.48
C ASN A 212 11.70 9.93 -4.09
N ARG A 213 11.95 9.71 -2.79
CA ARG A 213 12.57 8.49 -2.28
C ARG A 213 11.62 7.32 -2.47
N ALA A 214 12.09 6.27 -3.12
CA ALA A 214 11.28 5.08 -3.37
C ALA A 214 11.04 4.30 -2.06
N PRO A 215 9.79 3.88 -1.77
CA PRO A 215 9.43 3.33 -0.47
C PRO A 215 9.95 1.91 -0.22
N GLY A 216 10.49 1.26 -1.23
CA GLY A 216 11.01 -0.10 -1.17
C GLY A 216 12.52 -0.21 -1.03
N LEU A 217 13.28 0.90 -1.00
CA LEU A 217 14.75 0.88 -0.97
C LEU A 217 15.32 0.17 0.26
N ASP A 218 14.70 0.34 1.43
CA ASP A 218 15.24 -0.16 2.70
C ASP A 218 14.55 -1.46 3.14
N ARG A 219 13.90 -2.19 2.24
CA ARG A 219 13.23 -3.45 2.56
C ARG A 219 13.67 -4.60 1.67
N ARG A 220 13.35 -5.83 2.09
CA ARG A 220 13.59 -7.06 1.32
C ARG A 220 12.30 -7.56 0.69
N PHE A 221 12.45 -8.29 -0.41
CA PHE A 221 11.37 -8.90 -1.18
C PHE A 221 11.64 -10.38 -1.41
N ASP A 222 10.59 -11.22 -1.39
CA ASP A 222 10.75 -12.66 -1.61
C ASP A 222 11.41 -12.95 -2.98
N ALA A 223 11.05 -12.18 -4.01
CA ALA A 223 11.56 -12.38 -5.36
C ALA A 223 13.06 -12.05 -5.54
N GLN A 224 13.71 -11.40 -4.58
CA GLN A 224 15.18 -11.21 -4.60
C GLN A 224 15.94 -12.54 -4.53
N HIS A 225 15.30 -13.60 -4.06
CA HIS A 225 15.88 -14.93 -3.90
C HIS A 225 15.44 -15.91 -4.98
N TRP A 226 14.66 -15.47 -5.97
CA TRP A 226 14.19 -16.36 -7.05
C TRP A 226 15.31 -16.65 -8.05
N ALA A 227 15.58 -17.95 -8.30
CA ALA A 227 16.70 -18.39 -9.10
C ALA A 227 16.69 -17.88 -10.56
N PHE A 228 15.49 -17.64 -11.12
CA PHE A 228 15.31 -17.16 -12.48
C PHE A 228 15.35 -15.61 -12.61
N LEU A 229 15.40 -14.90 -11.48
CA LEU A 229 15.45 -13.44 -11.46
C LEU A 229 16.86 -12.97 -11.06
N PRO A 230 17.63 -12.37 -11.98
CA PRO A 230 19.01 -12.00 -11.70
C PRO A 230 19.11 -10.92 -10.63
N ALA A 231 20.10 -11.03 -9.75
CA ALA A 231 20.32 -10.06 -8.67
C ALA A 231 20.58 -8.64 -9.19
N GLU A 232 21.20 -8.53 -10.37
CA GLU A 232 21.48 -7.28 -11.07
C GLU A 232 20.20 -6.48 -11.33
N ALA A 233 19.09 -7.12 -11.65
CA ALA A 233 17.82 -6.43 -11.87
C ALA A 233 17.34 -5.67 -10.62
N TRP A 234 17.67 -6.15 -9.43
CA TRP A 234 17.34 -5.49 -8.17
C TRP A 234 18.31 -4.35 -7.85
N MET A 235 19.60 -4.51 -8.16
CA MET A 235 20.60 -3.46 -8.01
C MET A 235 20.32 -2.31 -8.96
N ASP A 236 20.11 -2.58 -10.25
CA ASP A 236 19.78 -1.57 -11.25
C ASP A 236 18.51 -0.79 -10.89
N ALA A 237 17.46 -1.48 -10.40
CA ALA A 237 16.22 -0.84 -9.98
C ALA A 237 16.39 0.01 -8.72
N ALA A 238 17.28 -0.37 -7.80
CA ALA A 238 17.59 0.41 -6.61
C ALA A 238 18.41 1.65 -6.98
N ASP A 239 19.44 1.51 -7.81
CA ASP A 239 20.28 2.60 -8.30
C ASP A 239 19.43 3.62 -9.09
N GLU A 240 18.59 3.16 -10.03
CA GLU A 240 17.63 4.00 -10.76
C GLU A 240 16.71 4.78 -9.80
N ALA A 241 16.26 4.14 -8.71
CA ALA A 241 15.39 4.79 -7.73
C ALA A 241 16.13 5.82 -6.88
N GLN A 242 17.39 5.57 -6.51
CA GLN A 242 18.24 6.50 -5.76
C GLN A 242 18.62 7.72 -6.62
N ASP A 243 18.99 7.51 -7.89
CA ASP A 243 19.33 8.60 -8.82
C ASP A 243 18.17 9.57 -9.05
N ARG A 244 16.94 9.14 -8.78
CA ARG A 244 15.73 9.97 -8.89
C ARG A 244 15.38 10.73 -7.62
N GLU A 245 16.13 10.55 -6.52
CA GLU A 245 15.87 11.27 -5.28
C GLU A 245 16.15 12.77 -5.44
N PHE A 246 15.26 13.58 -4.88
CA PHE A 246 15.44 15.02 -4.84
C PHE A 246 16.10 15.43 -3.52
N HIS A 247 17.10 16.29 -3.62
CA HIS A 247 17.78 16.89 -2.49
C HIS A 247 17.29 18.34 -2.35
N GLY A 248 16.49 18.61 -1.33
CA GLY A 248 15.91 19.93 -1.08
C GLY A 248 15.51 20.09 0.38
N GLN A 249 15.14 21.31 0.73
CA GLN A 249 14.54 21.62 2.03
C GLN A 249 13.02 21.55 1.89
N TYR A 250 12.36 20.93 2.86
CA TYR A 250 10.92 20.73 2.86
C TYR A 250 10.34 21.19 4.19
N ASP A 251 9.21 21.90 4.14
CA ASP A 251 8.47 22.30 5.34
C ASP A 251 7.35 21.28 5.59
N ILE A 252 7.69 20.20 6.32
CA ILE A 252 6.76 19.16 6.70
C ILE A 252 6.68 19.11 8.23
N TRP A 253 5.46 19.19 8.76
CA TRP A 253 5.19 19.22 10.18
C TRP A 253 4.14 18.19 10.57
N GLY A 254 4.39 17.48 11.69
CA GLY A 254 3.45 16.60 12.37
C GLY A 254 3.26 17.01 13.82
N GLY A 255 2.02 17.15 14.26
CA GLY A 255 1.66 17.41 15.66
C GLY A 255 0.81 16.29 16.24
N ASP A 256 1.02 15.99 17.50
CA ASP A 256 0.14 15.12 18.29
C ASP A 256 0.13 15.59 19.75
N ILE A 257 -0.97 15.37 20.45
CA ILE A 257 -1.11 15.76 21.86
C ILE A 257 -0.36 14.77 22.78
N ASP A 258 -0.16 13.53 22.36
CA ASP A 258 0.59 12.52 23.12
C ASP A 258 2.10 12.63 22.83
N PRO A 259 2.93 13.01 23.82
CA PRO A 259 4.37 13.08 23.65
C PRO A 259 5.01 11.76 23.25
N ARG A 260 4.45 10.60 23.69
CA ARG A 260 4.94 9.28 23.30
C ARG A 260 4.72 9.00 21.82
N ALA A 261 3.57 9.43 21.26
CA ALA A 261 3.30 9.32 19.84
C ALA A 261 4.31 10.15 19.02
N VAL A 262 4.63 11.36 19.49
CA VAL A 262 5.63 12.26 18.87
C VAL A 262 7.03 11.64 18.89
N ASP A 263 7.44 11.01 19.99
CA ASP A 263 8.74 10.33 20.07
C ASP A 263 8.81 9.13 19.13
N ILE A 264 7.75 8.34 19.05
CA ILE A 264 7.63 7.25 18.08
C ILE A 264 7.69 7.78 16.63
N ALA A 265 7.05 8.93 16.34
CA ALA A 265 7.07 9.55 15.03
C ALA A 265 8.49 9.98 14.62
N ARG A 266 9.26 10.57 15.55
CA ARG A 266 10.66 10.92 15.34
C ARG A 266 11.55 9.70 15.05
N ASP A 267 11.36 8.63 15.81
CA ASP A 267 12.09 7.37 15.59
C ASP A 267 11.75 6.73 14.25
N ASN A 268 10.47 6.74 13.86
CA ASN A 268 10.01 6.26 12.56
C ASN A 268 10.59 7.10 11.41
N ALA A 269 10.63 8.43 11.54
CA ALA A 269 11.21 9.31 10.52
C ALA A 269 12.70 9.05 10.34
N ARG A 270 13.45 8.84 11.45
CA ARG A 270 14.87 8.48 11.40
C ARG A 270 15.09 7.15 10.68
N LYS A 271 14.27 6.12 10.98
CA LYS A 271 14.34 4.82 10.30
C LYS A 271 13.95 4.90 8.83
N ALA A 272 13.09 5.84 8.45
CA ALA A 272 12.71 6.09 7.07
C ALA A 272 13.73 6.96 6.31
N GLY A 273 14.77 7.51 6.99
CA GLY A 273 15.77 8.38 6.40
C GLY A 273 15.20 9.73 5.94
N VAL A 274 14.23 10.28 6.71
CA VAL A 274 13.56 11.55 6.38
C VAL A 274 13.44 12.51 7.59
N ASP A 275 14.18 12.25 8.67
CA ASP A 275 14.18 13.07 9.88
C ASP A 275 14.75 14.49 9.65
N ASP A 276 15.55 14.66 8.60
CA ASP A 276 16.01 15.96 8.10
C ASP A 276 14.90 16.81 7.43
N CYS A 277 13.78 16.17 7.06
CA CYS A 277 12.70 16.79 6.28
C CYS A 277 11.43 17.03 7.08
N VAL A 278 11.27 16.39 8.26
CA VAL A 278 10.02 16.39 9.03
C VAL A 278 10.28 16.85 10.45
N ARG A 279 9.50 17.84 10.90
CA ARG A 279 9.49 18.29 12.28
C ARG A 279 8.27 17.75 13.01
N PHE A 280 8.49 17.05 14.14
CA PHE A 280 7.44 16.54 15.01
C PHE A 280 7.41 17.27 16.35
N GLU A 281 6.22 17.71 16.77
CA GLU A 281 6.04 18.50 17.98
C GLU A 281 4.82 18.03 18.78
N VAL A 282 4.91 18.12 20.11
CA VAL A 282 3.73 17.93 20.96
C VAL A 282 2.84 19.17 20.81
N ALA A 283 1.66 18.98 20.25
CA ALA A 283 0.77 20.09 19.90
C ALA A 283 -0.70 19.69 20.00
N ASP A 284 -1.52 20.64 20.43
CA ASP A 284 -2.98 20.52 20.47
C ASP A 284 -3.56 20.95 19.10
N ALA A 285 -4.21 20.05 18.41
CA ALA A 285 -4.84 20.32 17.12
C ALA A 285 -5.93 21.43 17.19
N GLY A 286 -6.55 21.62 18.36
CA GLY A 286 -7.47 22.72 18.60
C GLY A 286 -6.82 24.10 18.60
N LYS A 287 -5.50 24.15 18.72
CA LYS A 287 -4.68 25.38 18.65
C LYS A 287 -3.83 25.47 17.38
N PHE A 288 -4.10 24.58 16.41
CA PHE A 288 -3.35 24.56 15.16
C PHE A 288 -3.48 25.88 14.41
N HIS A 289 -2.32 26.45 14.06
CA HIS A 289 -2.23 27.71 13.33
C HIS A 289 -1.03 27.69 12.37
N ARG A 290 -1.17 28.36 11.23
CA ARG A 290 -0.09 28.60 10.26
C ARG A 290 -0.30 29.96 9.59
N ASP A 291 0.79 30.71 9.45
CA ASP A 291 0.79 32.02 8.80
C ASP A 291 1.02 31.95 7.29
N SER A 292 1.53 30.81 6.80
CA SER A 292 1.75 30.60 5.37
C SER A 292 0.46 30.80 4.57
N PRO A 293 0.50 31.60 3.49
CA PRO A 293 -0.69 31.93 2.70
C PRO A 293 -1.28 30.70 1.97
N TYR A 294 -0.52 29.63 1.83
CA TYR A 294 -0.94 28.37 1.23
C TYR A 294 -0.26 27.20 1.93
N GLY A 295 -0.82 25.99 1.73
CA GLY A 295 -0.27 24.76 2.27
C GLY A 295 -1.18 23.57 2.05
N GLN A 296 -0.70 22.41 2.48
CA GLN A 296 -1.43 21.16 2.46
C GLN A 296 -1.62 20.65 3.89
N LEU A 297 -2.85 20.35 4.26
CA LEU A 297 -3.19 19.69 5.51
C LEU A 297 -3.81 18.34 5.19
N VAL A 298 -3.16 17.26 5.59
CA VAL A 298 -3.66 15.89 5.39
C VAL A 298 -3.61 15.19 6.72
N THR A 299 -4.76 14.69 7.18
CA THR A 299 -4.85 14.16 8.54
C THR A 299 -5.86 13.04 8.69
N ASN A 300 -5.65 12.21 9.72
CA ASN A 300 -6.49 11.10 10.11
C ASN A 300 -6.78 11.17 11.62
N PRO A 301 -7.72 12.03 12.05
CA PRO A 301 -8.06 12.21 13.46
C PRO A 301 -8.72 10.94 14.06
N PRO A 302 -8.74 10.80 15.39
CA PRO A 302 -9.46 9.71 16.07
C PRO A 302 -10.94 9.65 15.67
N TYR A 303 -11.48 8.41 15.51
CA TYR A 303 -12.87 8.22 15.06
C TYR A 303 -13.88 8.06 16.20
N GLY A 304 -13.41 7.90 17.43
CA GLY A 304 -14.27 7.65 18.61
C GLY A 304 -14.62 6.17 18.82
N GLU A 305 -13.98 5.23 18.10
CA GLU A 305 -14.28 3.80 18.23
C GLU A 305 -13.26 3.02 19.05
N ARG A 306 -12.01 3.53 19.19
CA ARG A 306 -10.91 2.82 19.88
C ARG A 306 -10.06 3.70 20.79
N LEU A 307 -9.82 4.95 20.40
CA LEU A 307 -8.91 5.85 21.11
C LEU A 307 -9.64 6.88 21.95
N MET A 308 -10.94 7.12 21.69
CA MET A 308 -11.73 8.19 22.26
C MET A 308 -13.21 7.85 22.18
N GLU A 309 -13.94 8.22 23.20
CA GLU A 309 -15.39 8.15 23.17
C GLU A 309 -15.95 9.04 22.05
N ARG A 310 -17.12 8.67 21.51
CA ARG A 310 -17.73 9.39 20.38
C ARG A 310 -17.95 10.88 20.66
N GLN A 311 -18.39 11.21 21.87
CA GLN A 311 -18.62 12.61 22.28
C GLN A 311 -17.32 13.42 22.32
N GLU A 312 -16.23 12.82 22.80
CA GLU A 312 -14.90 13.44 22.84
C GLU A 312 -14.37 13.68 21.43
N ALA A 313 -14.55 12.70 20.52
CA ALA A 313 -14.18 12.89 19.10
C ALA A 313 -14.97 14.01 18.44
N GLU A 314 -16.28 14.13 18.71
CA GLU A 314 -17.11 15.23 18.20
C GLU A 314 -16.66 16.59 18.72
N GLU A 315 -16.28 16.70 20.00
CA GLU A 315 -15.75 17.96 20.56
C GLU A 315 -14.39 18.31 19.97
N LEU A 316 -13.53 17.32 19.79
CA LEU A 316 -12.25 17.49 19.09
C LEU A 316 -12.45 18.04 17.67
N TYR A 317 -13.41 17.50 16.91
CA TYR A 317 -13.70 17.99 15.56
C TYR A 317 -14.23 19.43 15.56
N ARG A 318 -15.06 19.83 16.56
CA ARG A 318 -15.53 21.22 16.71
C ARG A 318 -14.37 22.17 16.96
N THR A 319 -13.49 21.78 17.87
CA THR A 319 -12.32 22.60 18.25
C THR A 319 -11.32 22.72 17.09
N PHE A 320 -11.00 21.59 16.46
CA PHE A 320 -10.13 21.57 15.27
C PHE A 320 -10.76 22.35 14.10
N GLY A 321 -12.07 22.25 13.87
CA GLY A 321 -12.76 23.01 12.85
C GLY A 321 -12.72 24.52 13.08
N LYS A 322 -12.72 24.97 14.35
CA LYS A 322 -12.49 26.39 14.71
C LYS A 322 -11.07 26.83 14.36
N ALA A 323 -10.05 26.06 14.76
CA ALA A 323 -8.66 26.32 14.43
C ALA A 323 -8.42 26.33 12.92
N TRP A 324 -8.94 25.33 12.20
CA TRP A 324 -8.84 25.25 10.74
C TRP A 324 -9.40 26.49 10.02
N ARG A 325 -10.50 27.09 10.53
CA ARG A 325 -11.07 28.31 9.93
C ARG A 325 -10.15 29.52 9.97
N THR A 326 -9.19 29.54 10.89
CA THR A 326 -8.20 30.66 10.97
C THR A 326 -7.10 30.57 9.91
N LEU A 327 -6.92 29.43 9.26
CA LEU A 327 -5.93 29.28 8.20
C LEU A 327 -6.20 30.25 7.04
N PRO A 328 -5.16 30.81 6.41
CA PRO A 328 -5.30 31.63 5.21
C PRO A 328 -5.99 30.91 4.04
N ALA A 329 -6.55 31.69 3.11
CA ALA A 329 -7.02 31.17 1.84
C ALA A 329 -5.84 30.58 1.04
N GLY A 330 -6.04 29.44 0.38
CA GLY A 330 -4.97 28.74 -0.36
C GLY A 330 -4.54 27.43 0.30
N TRP A 331 -5.04 27.14 1.50
CA TRP A 331 -4.84 25.85 2.14
C TRP A 331 -5.78 24.79 1.54
N ARG A 332 -5.19 23.65 1.18
CA ARG A 332 -5.92 22.48 0.77
C ARG A 332 -5.91 21.45 1.91
N THR A 333 -7.09 21.01 2.33
CA THR A 333 -7.23 20.13 3.48
C THR A 333 -7.92 18.83 3.10
N LEU A 334 -7.34 17.71 3.49
CA LEU A 334 -7.89 16.37 3.37
C LEU A 334 -7.99 15.73 4.76
N VAL A 335 -9.18 15.31 5.14
CA VAL A 335 -9.43 14.61 6.40
C VAL A 335 -10.03 13.24 6.12
N LEU A 336 -9.37 12.19 6.58
CA LEU A 336 -9.91 10.83 6.54
C LEU A 336 -10.68 10.57 7.84
N SER A 337 -11.95 10.18 7.76
CA SER A 337 -12.72 9.80 8.95
C SER A 337 -13.81 8.78 8.60
N SER A 338 -14.08 7.84 9.52
CA SER A 338 -15.24 6.95 9.49
C SER A 338 -16.47 7.56 10.19
N HIS A 339 -16.30 8.67 10.92
CA HIS A 339 -17.33 9.27 11.74
C HIS A 339 -18.44 9.92 10.86
N THR A 340 -19.68 9.49 11.03
CA THR A 340 -20.82 9.93 10.20
C THR A 340 -21.15 11.41 10.34
N GLU A 341 -20.95 11.99 11.54
CA GLU A 341 -21.25 13.38 11.88
C GLU A 341 -20.06 14.32 11.73
N PHE A 342 -18.96 13.85 11.10
CA PHE A 342 -17.73 14.62 11.00
C PHE A 342 -17.96 16.05 10.47
N GLU A 343 -18.64 16.20 9.34
CA GLU A 343 -18.87 17.52 8.72
C GLU A 343 -19.65 18.48 9.61
N ARG A 344 -20.69 17.96 10.30
CA ARG A 344 -21.51 18.74 11.23
C ARG A 344 -20.65 19.27 12.39
N CYS A 345 -19.81 18.39 12.95
CA CYS A 345 -18.94 18.75 14.08
C CYS A 345 -17.79 19.65 13.62
N PHE A 346 -17.19 19.42 12.49
CA PHE A 346 -16.16 20.26 11.90
C PHE A 346 -16.68 21.66 11.53
N GLY A 347 -17.98 21.78 11.31
CA GLY A 347 -18.71 23.05 11.11
C GLY A 347 -18.63 23.59 9.68
N ARG A 348 -18.30 22.75 8.71
CA ARG A 348 -18.36 23.04 7.27
C ARG A 348 -18.61 21.76 6.48
N PRO A 349 -19.52 21.74 5.50
CA PRO A 349 -19.60 20.66 4.52
C PRO A 349 -18.35 20.61 3.66
N ALA A 350 -17.92 19.41 3.27
CA ALA A 350 -16.75 19.23 2.41
C ALA A 350 -17.07 19.60 0.96
N ASP A 351 -16.11 20.19 0.26
CA ASP A 351 -16.21 20.52 -1.16
C ASP A 351 -16.26 19.26 -2.02
N ARG A 352 -15.56 18.19 -1.57
CA ARG A 352 -15.59 16.85 -2.19
C ARG A 352 -15.50 15.76 -1.15
N LYS A 353 -16.13 14.62 -1.45
CA LYS A 353 -16.06 13.40 -0.63
C LYS A 353 -15.66 12.21 -1.50
N ARG A 354 -14.78 11.37 -0.96
CA ARG A 354 -14.41 10.10 -1.61
C ARG A 354 -14.54 8.97 -0.60
N LYS A 355 -15.20 7.88 -0.98
CA LYS A 355 -15.25 6.66 -0.19
C LYS A 355 -13.90 5.93 -0.30
N LEU A 356 -13.32 5.58 0.85
CA LEU A 356 -12.10 4.81 0.98
C LEU A 356 -12.27 3.77 2.09
N TYR A 357 -11.29 2.88 2.22
CA TYR A 357 -11.28 1.87 3.27
C TYR A 357 -9.97 1.91 4.05
N ASN A 358 -10.06 1.95 5.38
CA ASN A 358 -8.93 1.74 6.27
C ASN A 358 -9.04 0.33 6.88
N GLY A 359 -8.33 -0.64 6.29
CA GLY A 359 -8.60 -2.05 6.57
C GLY A 359 -10.00 -2.44 6.10
N MET A 360 -10.83 -2.94 7.01
CA MET A 360 -12.24 -3.27 6.73
C MET A 360 -13.20 -2.10 7.02
N MET A 361 -12.72 -1.04 7.64
CA MET A 361 -13.53 0.11 8.04
C MET A 361 -13.76 1.03 6.84
N MET A 362 -15.03 1.31 6.55
CA MET A 362 -15.41 2.28 5.53
C MET A 362 -15.20 3.69 6.06
N CYS A 363 -14.35 4.46 5.38
CA CYS A 363 -14.05 5.85 5.67
C CYS A 363 -14.49 6.76 4.52
N ARG A 364 -14.57 8.05 4.82
CA ARG A 364 -14.71 9.12 3.83
C ARG A 364 -13.50 10.03 3.91
N LEU A 365 -12.94 10.33 2.76
CA LEU A 365 -11.96 11.40 2.62
C LEU A 365 -12.71 12.68 2.28
N TYR A 366 -12.72 13.58 3.23
CA TYR A 366 -13.31 14.92 3.11
C TYR A 366 -12.25 15.88 2.59
N SER A 367 -12.57 16.59 1.51
CA SER A 367 -11.66 17.56 0.90
C SER A 367 -12.23 18.96 1.02
N TYR A 368 -11.41 19.89 1.49
CA TYR A 368 -11.74 21.30 1.65
C TYR A 368 -10.72 22.14 0.90
N PHE A 369 -11.23 23.10 0.14
CA PHE A 369 -10.41 24.08 -0.58
C PHE A 369 -10.74 25.48 -0.02
N LYS A 370 -9.73 26.20 0.41
CA LYS A 370 -9.84 27.59 0.88
C LYS A 370 -9.34 28.57 -0.17
#